data_4bf526cd50a94a76f44633e3b76ca0f5
#
_entry.id   4bf526cd50a94a76f44633e3b76ca0f5
#
_cell.length_a   1.000
_cell.length_b   1.000
_cell.length_c   1.000
_cell.angle_alpha   90.00
_cell.angle_beta   90.00
_cell.angle_gamma   90.00
#
_symmetry.space_group_name_H-M   'P 1'
#
loop_
_entity.id
_entity.type
_entity.pdbx_description
1 polymer ?
#
loop_
_entity_poly.entity_id
_entity_poly.type
_entity_poly.pdbx_seq_one_letter_code
_entity_poly.pdbx_strand_id
1 'polypeptide(L)'
;MAETYEKAARMTRSCLLIALLLPISGCVFAAESQADRGREVYQKWCTPCHGTGLGRPGTSAAAAHGVKPAVLEQRTDLTPKMIETAVRKGVYFMPRFRKTEISNSDLAAIIDYLAHK
;
A
#
# COMPACT_ATOMS: atom_id res chain seq x y z
N MET A 1 -20.17 36.52 56.57
CA MET A 1 -19.03 35.65 56.21
C MET A 1 -19.46 34.34 55.49
N ALA A 2 -20.72 33.98 55.49
CA ALA A 2 -21.18 32.77 54.78
C ALA A 2 -21.39 32.92 53.27
N GLU A 3 -21.79 34.12 52.79
CA GLU A 3 -22.11 34.36 51.37
C GLU A 3 -20.88 34.41 50.45
N THR A 4 -19.73 34.78 50.99
CA THR A 4 -18.50 34.83 50.17
C THR A 4 -17.94 33.45 49.82
N TYR A 5 -18.22 32.46 50.65
CA TYR A 5 -17.75 31.08 50.45
C TYR A 5 -18.57 30.32 49.37
N GLU A 6 -19.89 30.57 49.35
CA GLU A 6 -20.75 29.94 48.33
C GLU A 6 -20.48 30.44 46.91
N LYS A 7 -20.12 31.74 46.77
CA LYS A 7 -19.78 32.31 45.47
C LYS A 7 -18.47 31.73 44.91
N ALA A 8 -17.50 31.52 45.77
CA ALA A 8 -16.23 30.88 45.39
C ALA A 8 -16.39 29.41 44.95
N ALA A 9 -17.26 28.66 45.66
CA ALA A 9 -17.53 27.27 45.37
C ALA A 9 -18.30 27.07 44.03
N ARG A 10 -19.15 28.01 43.62
CA ARG A 10 -19.87 27.96 42.35
C ARG A 10 -18.96 28.31 41.16
N MET A 11 -18.01 29.20 41.32
CA MET A 11 -17.06 29.56 40.26
C MET A 11 -16.08 28.44 39.95
N THR A 12 -15.64 27.69 40.99
CA THR A 12 -14.73 26.57 40.80
C THR A 12 -15.38 25.37 40.11
N ARG A 13 -16.69 25.13 40.34
CA ARG A 13 -17.42 24.04 39.66
C ARG A 13 -17.70 24.31 38.20
N SER A 14 -17.85 25.57 37.78
CA SER A 14 -18.10 25.95 36.39
C SER A 14 -16.84 25.84 35.52
N CYS A 15 -15.64 26.05 36.08
CA CYS A 15 -14.39 25.90 35.37
C CYS A 15 -13.98 24.42 35.14
N LEU A 16 -14.43 23.50 36.01
CA LEU A 16 -14.08 22.08 35.89
C LEU A 16 -14.87 21.33 34.79
N LEU A 17 -16.01 21.87 34.36
CA LEU A 17 -16.84 21.23 33.33
C LEU A 17 -16.51 21.66 31.91
N ILE A 18 -15.73 22.71 31.71
CA ILE A 18 -15.33 23.23 30.39
C ILE A 18 -14.06 22.56 29.89
N ALA A 19 -13.27 21.92 30.77
CA ALA A 19 -12.02 21.26 30.40
C ALA A 19 -12.19 19.88 29.70
N LEU A 20 -13.43 19.36 29.59
CA LEU A 20 -13.69 17.98 29.08
C LEU A 20 -14.17 17.95 27.63
N LEU A 21 -14.16 19.06 26.91
CA LEU A 21 -14.59 19.16 25.51
C LEU A 21 -13.45 19.63 24.57
N LEU A 22 -12.22 19.20 24.83
CA LEU A 22 -11.19 19.32 23.80
C LEU A 22 -11.48 18.24 22.75
N PRO A 23 -11.79 18.62 21.49
CA PRO A 23 -11.83 17.64 20.42
C PRO A 23 -10.41 17.09 20.31
N ILE A 24 -10.25 15.80 20.56
CA ILE A 24 -9.06 15.07 20.16
C ILE A 24 -9.11 15.08 18.64
N SER A 25 -8.56 16.13 18.04
CA SER A 25 -8.23 16.17 16.62
C SER A 25 -7.13 15.12 16.40
N GLY A 26 -7.53 13.85 16.40
CA GLY A 26 -6.67 12.78 15.98
C GLY A 26 -6.28 13.07 14.53
N CYS A 27 -5.02 13.37 14.26
CA CYS A 27 -4.46 13.27 12.93
C CYS A 27 -4.70 11.84 12.48
N VAL A 28 -5.77 11.62 11.72
CA VAL A 28 -5.99 10.39 10.98
C VAL A 28 -4.95 10.42 9.86
N PHE A 29 -3.75 9.95 10.14
CA PHE A 29 -2.84 9.53 9.08
C PHE A 29 -3.57 8.39 8.39
N ALA A 30 -4.10 8.66 7.19
CA ALA A 30 -4.59 7.61 6.33
C ALA A 30 -3.40 6.67 6.08
N ALA A 31 -3.44 5.50 6.68
CA ALA A 31 -2.43 4.48 6.42
C ALA A 31 -2.57 4.12 4.93
N GLU A 32 -1.49 4.26 4.18
CA GLU A 32 -1.41 3.84 2.79
C GLU A 32 -1.85 2.38 2.70
N SER A 33 -2.77 2.09 1.79
CA SER A 33 -3.24 0.70 1.65
C SER A 33 -2.12 -0.18 1.10
N GLN A 34 -2.14 -1.46 1.47
CA GLN A 34 -1.19 -2.45 0.95
C GLN A 34 -1.19 -2.48 -0.59
N ALA A 35 -2.37 -2.32 -1.21
CA ALA A 35 -2.52 -2.28 -2.66
C ALA A 35 -1.94 -1.00 -3.29
N ASP A 36 -2.07 0.16 -2.63
CA ASP A 36 -1.46 1.41 -3.11
C ASP A 36 0.07 1.31 -3.06
N ARG A 37 0.61 0.78 -1.97
CA ARG A 37 2.04 0.47 -1.88
C ARG A 37 2.47 -0.51 -2.96
N GLY A 38 1.68 -1.56 -3.20
CA GLY A 38 1.94 -2.55 -4.26
C GLY A 38 1.98 -1.92 -5.64
N ARG A 39 1.08 -0.99 -5.92
CA ARG A 39 1.05 -0.21 -7.17
C ARG A 39 2.31 0.61 -7.36
N GLU A 40 2.77 1.33 -6.34
CA GLU A 40 4.00 2.13 -6.42
C GLU A 40 5.22 1.27 -6.71
N VAL A 41 5.37 0.16 -5.97
CA VAL A 41 6.50 -0.76 -6.17
C VAL A 41 6.43 -1.39 -7.55
N TYR A 42 5.24 -1.78 -8.02
CA TYR A 42 5.01 -2.30 -9.37
C TYR A 42 5.41 -1.28 -10.44
N GLN A 43 4.97 -0.04 -10.32
CA GLN A 43 5.32 1.02 -11.27
C GLN A 43 6.82 1.22 -11.38
N LYS A 44 7.51 1.18 -10.26
CA LYS A 44 8.96 1.36 -10.20
C LYS A 44 9.73 0.20 -10.82
N TRP A 45 9.38 -1.03 -10.49
CA TRP A 45 10.21 -2.20 -10.78
C TRP A 45 9.68 -3.09 -11.92
N CYS A 46 8.38 -3.13 -12.13
CA CYS A 46 7.74 -4.07 -13.06
C CYS A 46 7.29 -3.40 -14.36
N THR A 47 6.68 -2.21 -14.28
CA THR A 47 6.13 -1.49 -15.43
C THR A 47 7.15 -1.23 -16.55
N PRO A 48 8.45 -0.96 -16.30
CA PRO A 48 9.41 -0.79 -17.39
C PRO A 48 9.46 -1.97 -18.37
N CYS A 49 9.21 -3.18 -17.89
CA CYS A 49 9.19 -4.40 -18.72
C CYS A 49 7.78 -4.94 -18.98
N HIS A 50 6.84 -4.79 -18.02
CA HIS A 50 5.53 -5.43 -18.03
C HIS A 50 4.34 -4.47 -18.24
N GLY A 51 4.61 -3.21 -18.53
CA GLY A 51 3.57 -2.22 -18.78
C GLY A 51 2.96 -2.31 -20.19
N THR A 52 2.08 -1.36 -20.49
CA THR A 52 1.45 -1.19 -21.80
C THR A 52 2.36 -0.45 -22.79
N GLY A 53 2.10 -0.59 -24.08
CA GLY A 53 2.76 0.16 -25.15
C GLY A 53 4.05 -0.49 -25.65
N LEU A 54 4.75 0.24 -26.53
CA LEU A 54 6.00 -0.21 -27.15
C LEU A 54 7.17 -0.17 -26.16
N GLY A 55 8.19 -0.98 -26.43
CA GLY A 55 9.41 -1.01 -25.59
C GLY A 55 9.22 -1.71 -24.25
N ARG A 56 8.27 -2.62 -24.15
CA ARG A 56 8.00 -3.44 -22.95
C ARG A 56 8.42 -4.90 -23.18
N PRO A 57 9.69 -5.26 -22.96
CA PRO A 57 10.21 -6.56 -23.34
C PRO A 57 9.51 -7.72 -22.64
N GLY A 58 9.12 -7.59 -21.39
CA GLY A 58 8.38 -8.63 -20.65
C GLY A 58 6.98 -8.86 -21.22
N THR A 59 6.26 -7.79 -21.56
CA THR A 59 4.95 -7.87 -22.22
C THR A 59 5.08 -8.48 -23.62
N SER A 60 6.08 -8.06 -24.39
CA SER A 60 6.33 -8.61 -25.73
C SER A 60 6.67 -10.10 -25.70
N ALA A 61 7.49 -10.52 -24.74
CA ALA A 61 7.82 -11.93 -24.56
C ALA A 61 6.59 -12.76 -24.14
N ALA A 62 5.79 -12.26 -23.20
CA ALA A 62 4.55 -12.94 -22.78
C ALA A 62 3.61 -13.13 -23.98
N ALA A 63 3.44 -12.10 -24.81
CA ALA A 63 2.64 -12.18 -26.03
C ALA A 63 3.19 -13.21 -27.01
N ALA A 64 4.51 -13.25 -27.22
CA ALA A 64 5.17 -14.21 -28.12
C ALA A 64 4.99 -15.67 -27.62
N HIS A 65 4.90 -15.88 -26.33
CA HIS A 65 4.59 -17.19 -25.72
C HIS A 65 3.08 -17.48 -25.61
N GLY A 66 2.24 -16.68 -26.24
CA GLY A 66 0.78 -16.93 -26.29
C GLY A 66 0.03 -16.54 -25.00
N VAL A 67 0.66 -15.83 -24.07
CA VAL A 67 0.01 -15.36 -22.84
C VAL A 67 -1.00 -14.25 -23.18
N LYS A 68 -2.24 -14.44 -22.76
CA LYS A 68 -3.35 -13.47 -23.00
C LYS A 68 -4.16 -13.28 -21.72
N PRO A 69 -4.31 -12.03 -21.23
CA PRO A 69 -3.63 -10.82 -21.70
C PRO A 69 -2.12 -10.86 -21.40
N ALA A 70 -1.32 -10.23 -22.27
CA ALA A 70 0.14 -10.20 -22.10
C ALA A 70 0.60 -9.13 -21.09
N VAL A 71 -0.18 -8.06 -20.94
CA VAL A 71 0.06 -7.01 -19.94
C VAL A 71 -0.19 -7.56 -18.55
N LEU A 72 0.81 -7.51 -17.68
CA LEU A 72 0.77 -8.18 -16.39
C LEU A 72 -0.38 -7.70 -15.50
N GLU A 73 -0.66 -6.40 -15.49
CA GLU A 73 -1.77 -5.82 -14.72
C GLU A 73 -3.17 -6.24 -15.20
N GLN A 74 -3.30 -6.73 -16.42
CA GLN A 74 -4.58 -7.19 -16.99
C GLN A 74 -4.83 -8.67 -16.74
N ARG A 75 -3.87 -9.40 -16.20
CA ARG A 75 -3.99 -10.83 -15.93
C ARG A 75 -4.80 -11.09 -14.66
N THR A 76 -5.64 -12.10 -14.72
CA THR A 76 -6.48 -12.57 -13.59
C THR A 76 -6.09 -13.96 -13.10
N ASP A 77 -5.10 -14.58 -13.74
CA ASP A 77 -4.60 -15.92 -13.44
C ASP A 77 -3.34 -15.94 -12.55
N LEU A 78 -2.89 -14.76 -12.12
CA LEU A 78 -1.69 -14.64 -11.30
C LEU A 78 -1.95 -15.13 -9.87
N THR A 79 -1.14 -16.08 -9.44
CA THR A 79 -1.16 -16.55 -8.05
C THR A 79 -0.02 -15.93 -7.25
N PRO A 80 -0.17 -15.81 -5.90
CA PRO A 80 0.91 -15.35 -5.03
C PRO A 80 2.22 -16.11 -5.27
N LYS A 81 2.14 -17.42 -5.46
CA LYS A 81 3.32 -18.27 -5.69
C LYS A 81 4.01 -18.01 -7.02
N MET A 82 3.25 -17.72 -8.08
CA MET A 82 3.82 -17.35 -9.39
C MET A 82 4.60 -16.05 -9.28
N ILE A 83 4.02 -15.04 -8.64
CA ILE A 83 4.63 -13.72 -8.46
C ILE A 83 5.90 -13.84 -7.60
N GLU A 84 5.82 -14.51 -6.45
CA GLU A 84 6.97 -14.75 -5.58
C GLU A 84 8.11 -15.45 -6.32
N THR A 85 7.79 -16.51 -7.06
CA THR A 85 8.78 -17.29 -7.79
C THR A 85 9.44 -16.43 -8.87
N ALA A 86 8.67 -15.69 -9.66
CA ALA A 86 9.20 -14.83 -10.70
C ALA A 86 10.13 -13.75 -10.12
N VAL A 87 9.72 -13.08 -9.04
CA VAL A 87 10.51 -12.01 -8.41
C VAL A 87 11.78 -12.57 -7.77
N ARG A 88 11.72 -13.71 -7.07
CA ARG A 88 12.86 -14.23 -6.29
C ARG A 88 13.81 -15.13 -7.09
N LYS A 89 13.33 -15.79 -8.11
CA LYS A 89 14.14 -16.72 -8.92
C LYS A 89 14.40 -16.21 -10.34
N GLY A 90 13.61 -15.27 -10.82
CA GLY A 90 13.58 -14.88 -12.23
C GLY A 90 12.85 -15.89 -13.10
N VAL A 91 12.55 -15.51 -14.33
CA VAL A 91 11.91 -16.37 -15.34
C VAL A 91 12.50 -16.03 -16.71
N TYR A 92 13.12 -16.99 -17.39
CA TYR A 92 13.84 -16.77 -18.64
C TYR A 92 14.86 -15.62 -18.51
N PHE A 93 14.67 -14.52 -19.23
CA PHE A 93 15.52 -13.34 -19.14
C PHE A 93 15.03 -12.28 -18.12
N MET A 94 13.92 -12.52 -17.41
CA MET A 94 13.52 -11.70 -16.27
C MET A 94 14.53 -11.90 -15.13
N PRO A 95 15.19 -10.84 -14.64
CA PRO A 95 16.15 -10.99 -13.55
C PRO A 95 15.46 -11.35 -12.24
N ARG A 96 16.20 -12.01 -11.36
CA ARG A 96 15.79 -12.15 -9.96
C ARG A 96 16.04 -10.84 -9.21
N PHE A 97 15.13 -10.47 -8.33
CA PHE A 97 15.28 -9.32 -7.44
C PHE A 97 15.69 -9.76 -6.04
N ARG A 98 16.73 -9.12 -5.52
CA ARG A 98 17.20 -9.35 -4.15
C ARG A 98 16.27 -8.64 -3.16
N LYS A 99 16.34 -9.05 -1.88
CA LYS A 99 15.57 -8.41 -0.79
C LYS A 99 15.97 -6.95 -0.54
N THR A 100 17.14 -6.54 -1.00
CA THR A 100 17.62 -5.16 -0.96
C THR A 100 17.04 -4.28 -2.08
N GLU A 101 16.50 -4.89 -3.14
CA GLU A 101 15.84 -4.20 -4.25
C GLU A 101 14.32 -4.17 -4.06
N ILE A 102 13.74 -5.35 -3.83
CA ILE A 102 12.32 -5.52 -3.48
C ILE A 102 12.29 -6.26 -2.15
N SER A 103 11.96 -5.55 -1.06
CA SER A 103 11.86 -6.14 0.27
C SER A 103 10.78 -7.23 0.35
N ASN A 104 10.71 -7.96 1.44
CA ASN A 104 9.62 -8.93 1.61
C ASN A 104 8.27 -8.25 1.77
N SER A 105 8.22 -7.07 2.41
CA SER A 105 7.00 -6.27 2.53
C SER A 105 6.56 -5.71 1.17
N ASP A 106 7.51 -5.22 0.36
CA ASP A 106 7.20 -4.74 -0.99
C ASP A 106 6.71 -5.89 -1.89
N LEU A 107 7.30 -7.07 -1.78
CA LEU A 107 6.82 -8.25 -2.51
C LEU A 107 5.41 -8.65 -2.08
N ALA A 108 5.11 -8.63 -0.77
CA ALA A 108 3.75 -8.89 -0.29
C ALA A 108 2.76 -7.87 -0.84
N ALA A 109 3.14 -6.59 -0.90
CA ALA A 109 2.33 -5.54 -1.49
C ALA A 109 2.10 -5.72 -3.01
N ILE A 110 3.12 -6.11 -3.77
CA ILE A 110 2.97 -6.45 -5.20
C ILE A 110 2.02 -7.63 -5.39
N ILE A 111 2.13 -8.65 -4.54
CA ILE A 111 1.25 -9.83 -4.59
C ILE A 111 -0.21 -9.41 -4.34
N ASP A 112 -0.44 -8.60 -3.32
CA ASP A 112 -1.77 -8.07 -3.00
C ASP A 112 -2.34 -7.25 -4.18
N TYR A 113 -1.53 -6.37 -4.76
CA TYR A 113 -1.91 -5.55 -5.90
C TYR A 113 -2.25 -6.37 -7.15
N LEU A 114 -1.52 -7.45 -7.46
CA LEU A 114 -1.67 -8.21 -8.71
C LEU A 114 -2.60 -9.42 -8.60
N ALA A 115 -2.66 -10.09 -7.46
CA ALA A 115 -3.38 -11.35 -7.32
C ALA A 115 -4.80 -11.21 -6.77
N HIS A 116 -5.16 -10.05 -6.22
CA HIS A 116 -6.49 -9.81 -5.62
C HIS A 116 -7.37 -8.83 -6.41
N LYS A 117 -7.24 -8.84 -7.74
CA LYS A 117 -8.09 -8.04 -8.64
C LYS A 117 -9.39 -8.73 -8.97
#